data_6dbfb9060c959013d5a8a29eddd73880
#
_entry.id   6dbfb9060c959013d5a8a29eddd73880
#
_cell.length_a   1.000
_cell.length_b   1.000
_cell.length_c   1.000
_cell.angle_alpha   90.00
_cell.angle_beta   90.00
_cell.angle_gamma   90.00
#
_symmetry.space_group_name_H-M   'P 1'
#
loop_
_entity.id
_entity.type
_entity.pdbx_description
1 polymer ?
#
loop_
_entity_poly.entity_id
_entity_poly.type
_entity_poly.pdbx_seq_one_letter_code
_entity_poly.pdbx_strand_id
1 'polypeptide(L)' 'MMMVMMAAAALAVMVVLMLVLIIVVIMVVVVMAAFVAVVIIMVVVMVAALVAVLIMVMV' A
#
# COMPACT_ATOMS: atom_id res chain seq x y z
N MET A 1 44.07 -6.44 -4.52
CA MET A 1 42.95 -7.03 -5.26
C MET A 1 41.84 -7.57 -4.38
N MET A 2 42.16 -8.19 -3.26
CA MET A 2 41.12 -8.64 -2.32
C MET A 2 40.27 -7.51 -1.73
N MET A 3 40.85 -6.35 -1.46
CA MET A 3 40.13 -5.20 -0.93
C MET A 3 39.09 -4.64 -1.89
N VAL A 4 39.38 -4.63 -3.20
CA VAL A 4 38.46 -4.14 -4.22
C VAL A 4 37.29 -5.09 -4.39
N MET A 5 37.51 -6.39 -4.32
CA MET A 5 36.43 -7.39 -4.37
C MET A 5 35.51 -7.31 -3.15
N MET A 6 36.04 -7.11 -1.95
CA MET A 6 35.24 -6.93 -0.74
C MET A 6 34.41 -5.65 -0.80
N ALA A 7 34.99 -4.56 -1.27
CA ALA A 7 34.28 -3.30 -1.42
C ALA A 7 33.16 -3.40 -2.47
N ALA A 8 33.41 -4.07 -3.59
CA ALA A 8 32.40 -4.29 -4.62
C ALA A 8 31.26 -5.18 -4.13
N ALA A 9 31.58 -6.24 -3.38
CA ALA A 9 30.57 -7.12 -2.79
C ALA A 9 29.73 -6.39 -1.74
N ALA A 10 30.35 -5.58 -0.89
CA ALA A 10 29.64 -4.78 0.12
C ALA A 10 28.71 -3.75 -0.54
N LEU A 11 29.17 -3.11 -1.62
CA LEU A 11 28.37 -2.18 -2.39
C LEU A 11 27.17 -2.87 -3.05
N ALA A 12 27.38 -4.03 -3.63
CA ALA A 12 26.32 -4.83 -4.25
C ALA A 12 25.26 -5.24 -3.20
N VAL A 13 25.69 -5.69 -2.04
CA VAL A 13 24.79 -6.07 -0.94
C VAL A 13 24.00 -4.85 -0.45
N MET A 14 24.64 -3.69 -0.31
CA MET A 14 23.99 -2.45 0.09
C MET A 14 22.93 -2.01 -0.91
N VAL A 15 23.22 -2.09 -2.21
CA VAL A 15 22.29 -1.74 -3.28
C VAL A 15 21.09 -2.69 -3.29
N VAL A 16 21.32 -3.97 -3.13
CA VAL A 16 20.23 -4.97 -3.05
C VAL A 16 19.38 -4.75 -1.82
N LEU A 17 19.97 -4.46 -0.68
CA LEU A 17 19.24 -4.14 0.56
C LEU A 17 18.38 -2.89 0.40
N MET A 18 18.92 -1.84 -0.22
CA MET A 18 18.15 -0.62 -0.50
C MET A 18 16.99 -0.88 -1.46
N LEU A 19 17.20 -1.68 -2.50
CA LEU A 19 16.16 -2.06 -3.45
C LEU A 19 15.03 -2.83 -2.76
N VAL A 20 15.37 -3.81 -1.92
CA VAL A 20 14.38 -4.59 -1.15
C VAL A 20 13.60 -3.68 -0.20
N LEU A 21 14.27 -2.74 0.45
CA LEU A 21 13.63 -1.81 1.37
C LEU A 21 12.63 -0.90 0.64
N ILE A 22 13.00 -0.40 -0.53
CA ILE A 22 12.12 0.44 -1.36
C ILE A 22 10.90 -0.37 -1.81
N ILE A 23 11.09 -1.61 -2.26
CA ILE A 23 9.99 -2.48 -2.69
C ILE A 23 9.03 -2.74 -1.52
N VAL A 24 9.55 -3.02 -0.33
CA VAL A 24 8.72 -3.25 0.87
C VAL A 24 7.92 -2.02 1.23
N VAL A 25 8.54 -0.84 1.20
CA VAL A 25 7.86 0.43 1.49
C VAL A 25 6.75 0.70 0.46
N ILE A 26 7.02 0.50 -0.81
CA ILE A 26 6.02 0.67 -1.88
C ILE A 26 4.86 -0.31 -1.68
N MET A 27 5.14 -1.56 -1.36
CA MET A 27 4.11 -2.57 -1.08
C MET A 27 3.22 -2.17 0.10
N VAL A 28 3.81 -1.70 1.19
CA VAL A 28 3.07 -1.25 2.37
C VAL A 28 2.19 -0.06 2.03
N VAL A 29 2.70 0.91 1.28
CA VAL A 29 1.92 2.09 0.85
C VAL A 29 0.76 1.68 -0.05
N VAL A 30 0.97 0.79 -1.00
CA VAL A 30 -0.08 0.29 -1.90
C VAL A 30 -1.17 -0.46 -1.13
N VAL A 31 -0.79 -1.32 -0.19
CA VAL A 31 -1.75 -2.05 0.64
C VAL A 31 -2.55 -1.09 1.52
N MET A 32 -1.92 -0.10 2.12
CA MET A 32 -2.62 0.93 2.89
C MET A 32 -3.59 1.74 2.04
N ALA A 33 -3.19 2.15 0.85
CA ALA A 33 -4.05 2.88 -0.07
C ALA A 33 -5.25 2.04 -0.50
N ALA A 34 -5.07 0.75 -0.76
CA ALA A 34 -6.15 -0.18 -1.07
C ALA A 34 -7.13 -0.33 0.10
N PHE A 35 -6.63 -0.43 1.31
CA PHE A 35 -7.47 -0.49 2.52
C PHE A 35 -8.33 0.75 2.69
N VAL A 36 -7.74 1.92 2.54
CA VAL A 36 -8.46 3.20 2.65
C VAL A 36 -9.54 3.29 1.56
N ALA A 37 -9.23 2.88 0.33
CA ALA A 37 -10.20 2.88 -0.76
C ALA A 37 -11.38 1.96 -0.47
N VAL A 38 -11.14 0.76 0.05
CA VAL A 38 -12.20 -0.19 0.42
C VAL A 38 -13.07 0.36 1.53
N VAL A 39 -12.49 1.00 2.54
CA VAL A 39 -13.24 1.62 3.64
C VAL A 39 -14.12 2.75 3.13
N ILE A 40 -13.59 3.61 2.25
CA ILE A 40 -14.36 4.71 1.66
C ILE A 40 -15.54 4.17 0.83
N ILE A 41 -15.31 3.15 0.01
CA ILE A 41 -16.38 2.52 -0.78
C ILE A 41 -17.44 1.92 0.13
N MET A 42 -17.06 1.24 1.21
CA MET A 42 -18.00 0.70 2.18
C MET A 42 -18.87 1.77 2.83
N VAL A 43 -18.26 2.88 3.23
CA VAL A 43 -18.99 4.00 3.83
C VAL A 43 -19.96 4.61 2.83
N VAL A 44 -19.55 4.81 1.58
CA VAL A 44 -20.42 5.36 0.53
C VAL A 44 -21.59 4.41 0.25
N VAL A 45 -21.35 3.12 0.18
CA VAL A 45 -22.42 2.11 -0.02
C VAL A 45 -23.39 2.10 1.16
N MET A 46 -22.90 2.19 2.38
CA MET A 46 -23.75 2.28 3.59
C MET A 46 -24.63 3.51 3.58
N VAL A 47 -24.08 4.67 3.25
CA VAL A 47 -24.85 5.93 3.18
C VAL A 47 -25.88 5.87 2.06
N ALA A 48 -25.53 5.33 0.90
CA ALA A 48 -26.45 5.13 -0.22
C ALA A 48 -27.61 4.19 0.15
N ALA A 49 -27.33 3.10 0.86
CA ALA A 49 -28.34 2.17 1.34
C ALA A 49 -29.28 2.82 2.35
N LEU A 50 -28.73 3.64 3.25
CA LEU A 50 -29.52 4.37 4.25
C LEU A 50 -30.45 5.39 3.59
N VAL A 51 -29.98 6.12 2.61
CA VAL A 51 -30.78 7.08 1.84
C VAL A 51 -31.88 6.34 1.06
N ALA A 52 -31.59 5.20 0.44
CA ALA A 52 -32.56 4.40 -0.28
C ALA A 52 -33.68 3.91 0.66
N VAL A 53 -33.34 3.42 1.86
CA VAL A 53 -34.30 2.99 2.87
C VAL A 53 -35.17 4.15 3.34
N LEU A 54 -34.58 5.33 3.55
CA LEU A 54 -35.31 6.54 3.94
C LEU A 54 -36.31 6.96 2.87
N ILE A 55 -35.95 6.92 1.61
CA ILE A 55 -36.83 7.23 0.47
C ILE A 55 -37.97 6.22 0.42
N MET A 56 -37.72 4.94 0.64
CA MET A 56 -38.76 3.91 0.67
C MET A 56 -39.75 4.11 1.81
N VAL A 57 -39.27 4.50 2.99
CA VAL A 57 -40.13 4.78 4.15
C VAL A 57 -40.99 6.04 3.95
N MET A 58 -40.46 7.01 3.23
CA MET A 58 -41.20 8.26 2.94
C MET A 58 -42.26 8.07 1.86
N VAL A 59 -42.05 7.15 0.96
CA VAL A 59 -43.01 6.86 -0.13
C VAL A 59 -44.02 5.83 0.33
#